data_ab89b664f6509f26a81001dd3acbd91f
#
_entry.id   ab89b664f6509f26a81001dd3acbd91f
#
_cell.length_a   1.000
_cell.length_b   1.000
_cell.length_c   1.000
_cell.angle_alpha   90.00
_cell.angle_beta   90.00
_cell.angle_gamma   90.00
#
_symmetry.space_group_name_H-M   'P 1'
#
loop_
_entity.id
_entity.type
_entity.pdbx_description
1 polymer ?
#
loop_
_entity_poly.entity_id
_entity_poly.type
_entity_poly.pdbx_seq_one_letter_code
_entity_poly.pdbx_strand_id
1 'polypeptide(L)'
;NMPAMLEQLAGPGHDHRSQLGWGASLKSHWEPDVPINGFQQENAHPRYQDAIEAVKSGKFDALVLTEMVEIRDAIKYFDSPAYLRLWIRLARDTRPTIRVFLYETWHSLDTPQGWLQRLDGDLARYWEGELLSKALAYGDTKGPIHLIPAGQVMASFVRRVEQSGGLPGISSRE
;
A
#
# COMPACT_ATOMS: atom_id res chain seq x y z
N ASN A 1 6.78 9.19 5.76
CA ASN A 1 5.58 9.29 4.94
C ASN A 1 5.94 9.17 3.45
N MET A 2 5.61 8.06 2.81
CA MET A 2 5.98 7.74 1.42
C MET A 2 5.49 8.77 0.39
N PRO A 3 4.23 9.28 0.43
CA PRO A 3 3.79 10.29 -0.53
C PRO A 3 4.64 11.56 -0.54
N ALA A 4 5.05 12.05 0.63
CA ALA A 4 5.91 13.25 0.72
C ALA A 4 7.33 12.99 0.18
N MET A 5 7.88 11.80 0.40
CA MET A 5 9.18 11.41 -0.18
C MET A 5 9.10 11.31 -1.71
N LEU A 6 8.01 10.75 -2.24
CA LEU A 6 7.79 10.68 -3.68
C LEU A 6 7.68 12.09 -4.30
N GLU A 7 6.98 13.02 -3.65
CA GLU A 7 6.90 14.42 -4.09
C GLU A 7 8.28 15.07 -4.21
N GLN A 8 9.15 14.86 -3.22
CA GLN A 8 10.53 15.36 -3.26
C GLN A 8 11.34 14.77 -4.41
N LEU A 9 11.18 13.49 -4.70
CA LEU A 9 11.92 12.81 -5.76
C LEU A 9 11.38 13.13 -7.16
N ALA A 10 10.08 13.27 -7.32
CA ALA A 10 9.43 13.53 -8.60
C ALA A 10 9.60 14.99 -9.07
N GLY A 11 9.82 15.91 -8.14
CA GLY A 11 10.04 17.32 -8.45
C GLY A 11 8.81 18.07 -8.97
N PRO A 12 9.00 19.22 -9.62
CA PRO A 12 7.92 20.07 -10.10
C PRO A 12 6.98 19.34 -11.08
N GLY A 13 5.68 19.52 -10.91
CA GLY A 13 4.66 18.89 -11.73
C GLY A 13 4.06 17.62 -11.14
N HIS A 14 4.63 17.08 -10.05
CA HIS A 14 4.00 16.04 -9.26
C HIS A 14 3.06 16.65 -8.23
N ASP A 15 1.81 16.21 -8.22
CA ASP A 15 0.84 16.55 -7.19
C ASP A 15 0.21 15.27 -6.63
N HIS A 16 -0.06 15.24 -5.34
CA HIS A 16 -0.70 14.09 -4.72
C HIS A 16 -1.74 14.49 -3.68
N ARG A 17 -2.64 13.58 -3.42
CA ARG A 17 -3.49 13.57 -2.23
C ARG A 17 -3.35 12.24 -1.53
N SER A 18 -3.54 12.22 -0.24
CA SER A 18 -3.47 11.00 0.56
C SER A 18 -4.52 10.96 1.65
N GLN A 19 -4.93 9.76 1.98
CA GLN A 19 -5.64 9.41 3.20
C GLN A 19 -4.90 8.26 3.83
N LEU A 20 -4.42 8.47 5.03
CA LEU A 20 -3.51 7.57 5.73
C LEU A 20 -4.09 7.13 7.07
N GLY A 21 -3.56 6.03 7.61
CA GLY A 21 -3.90 5.53 8.92
C GLY A 21 -2.93 4.45 9.38
N TRP A 22 -2.82 4.27 10.69
CA TRP A 22 -1.94 3.26 11.28
C TRP A 22 -2.57 1.87 11.18
N GLY A 23 -1.96 0.99 10.38
CA GLY A 23 -2.46 -0.35 10.13
C GLY A 23 -3.86 -0.38 9.52
N ALA A 24 -4.24 0.65 8.79
CA ALA A 24 -5.53 0.74 8.16
C ALA A 24 -5.63 -0.21 6.96
N SER A 25 -6.76 -0.92 6.86
CA SER A 25 -7.07 -1.80 5.73
C SER A 25 -7.72 -1.03 4.59
N LEU A 26 -7.73 -1.61 3.39
CA LEU A 26 -8.52 -1.10 2.25
C LEU A 26 -10.00 -0.94 2.60
N LYS A 27 -10.53 -1.84 3.44
CA LYS A 27 -11.89 -1.74 3.99
C LYS A 27 -12.09 -0.49 4.83
N SER A 28 -11.17 -0.21 5.75
CA SER A 28 -11.29 0.96 6.65
C SER A 28 -11.34 2.28 5.89
N HIS A 29 -10.62 2.36 4.77
CA HIS A 29 -10.65 3.54 3.90
C HIS A 29 -11.90 3.62 3.00
N TRP A 30 -12.64 2.52 2.87
CA TRP A 30 -13.85 2.46 2.07
C TRP A 30 -15.11 2.68 2.89
N GLU A 31 -15.18 2.06 4.08
CA GLU A 31 -16.35 2.07 4.95
C GLU A 31 -16.28 3.25 5.93
N PRO A 32 -17.21 4.21 5.86
CA PRO A 32 -17.13 5.42 6.69
C PRO A 32 -17.27 5.15 8.19
N ASP A 33 -17.92 4.04 8.56
CA ASP A 33 -18.17 3.67 9.95
C ASP A 33 -17.05 2.81 10.56
N VAL A 34 -16.04 2.43 9.77
CA VAL A 34 -14.88 1.67 10.26
C VAL A 34 -13.79 2.64 10.71
N PRO A 35 -13.46 2.67 12.01
CA PRO A 35 -12.49 3.63 12.51
C PRO A 35 -11.08 3.37 11.95
N ILE A 36 -10.37 4.45 11.65
CA ILE A 36 -8.97 4.42 11.22
C ILE A 36 -8.11 4.95 12.37
N ASN A 37 -7.26 4.10 12.92
CA ASN A 37 -6.31 4.50 13.95
C ASN A 37 -5.32 5.53 13.41
N GLY A 38 -5.02 6.56 14.21
CA GLY A 38 -4.10 7.63 13.80
C GLY A 38 -4.64 8.55 12.69
N PHE A 39 -5.94 8.47 12.36
CA PHE A 39 -6.51 9.25 11.25
C PHE A 39 -6.26 10.76 11.38
N GLN A 40 -6.51 11.33 12.54
CA GLN A 40 -6.34 12.76 12.79
C GLN A 40 -4.87 13.20 12.68
N GLN A 41 -3.96 12.37 13.20
CA GLN A 41 -2.53 12.65 13.18
C GLN A 41 -1.94 12.57 11.78
N GLU A 42 -2.30 11.52 11.03
CA GLU A 42 -1.74 11.26 9.71
C GLU A 42 -2.32 12.16 8.61
N ASN A 43 -3.50 12.74 8.84
CA ASN A 43 -4.20 13.53 7.83
C ASN A 43 -4.29 15.04 8.19
N ALA A 44 -3.62 15.49 9.25
CA ALA A 44 -3.54 16.91 9.63
C ALA A 44 -2.53 17.68 8.75
N HIS A 45 -2.69 17.62 7.43
CA HIS A 45 -1.81 18.29 6.46
C HIS A 45 -2.59 18.73 5.20
N PRO A 46 -2.10 19.72 4.42
CA PRO A 46 -2.85 20.28 3.28
C PRO A 46 -3.02 19.34 2.09
N ARG A 47 -2.32 18.19 2.07
CA ARG A 47 -2.46 17.16 1.03
C ARG A 47 -3.54 16.11 1.36
N TYR A 48 -4.17 16.20 2.53
CA TYR A 48 -5.27 15.32 2.85
C TYR A 48 -6.46 15.56 1.93
N GLN A 49 -7.06 14.50 1.49
CA GLN A 49 -8.38 14.47 0.85
C GLN A 49 -9.01 13.12 1.14
N ASP A 50 -10.32 13.10 1.39
CA ASP A 50 -11.06 11.85 1.46
C ASP A 50 -10.79 11.00 0.23
N ALA A 51 -10.45 9.74 0.43
CA ALA A 51 -9.96 8.88 -0.64
C ALA A 51 -11.03 8.59 -1.70
N ILE A 52 -12.29 8.39 -1.29
CA ILE A 52 -13.40 8.18 -2.22
C ILE A 52 -13.66 9.44 -3.04
N GLU A 53 -13.67 10.60 -2.39
CA GLU A 53 -13.84 11.88 -3.08
C GLU A 53 -12.68 12.18 -4.04
N ALA A 54 -11.45 11.89 -3.62
CA ALA A 54 -10.27 12.05 -4.46
C ALA A 54 -10.38 11.20 -5.73
N VAL A 55 -10.71 9.91 -5.60
CA VAL A 55 -10.87 9.00 -6.74
C VAL A 55 -12.03 9.43 -7.62
N LYS A 56 -13.19 9.76 -7.05
CA LYS A 56 -14.38 10.25 -7.79
C LYS A 56 -14.14 11.56 -8.53
N SER A 57 -13.16 12.35 -8.13
CA SER A 57 -12.83 13.60 -8.83
C SER A 57 -12.32 13.40 -10.26
N GLY A 58 -11.78 12.22 -10.58
CA GLY A 58 -11.17 11.89 -11.88
C GLY A 58 -9.91 12.69 -12.22
N LYS A 59 -9.34 13.44 -11.27
CA LYS A 59 -8.23 14.37 -11.52
C LYS A 59 -6.86 13.70 -11.54
N PHE A 60 -6.73 12.50 -10.96
CA PHE A 60 -5.46 11.84 -10.77
C PHE A 60 -5.15 10.81 -11.87
N ASP A 61 -3.88 10.74 -12.27
CA ASP A 61 -3.38 9.81 -13.30
C ASP A 61 -3.02 8.44 -12.73
N ALA A 62 -2.84 8.37 -11.42
CA ALA A 62 -2.46 7.16 -10.72
C ALA A 62 -3.17 7.05 -9.36
N LEU A 63 -3.54 5.83 -9.01
CA LEU A 63 -4.01 5.43 -7.69
C LEU A 63 -3.02 4.43 -7.11
N VAL A 64 -2.49 4.71 -5.93
CA VAL A 64 -1.64 3.80 -5.17
C VAL A 64 -2.43 3.29 -3.97
N LEU A 65 -2.64 2.00 -3.91
CA LEU A 65 -3.32 1.30 -2.83
C LEU A 65 -2.31 0.46 -2.05
N THR A 66 -2.48 0.39 -0.76
CA THR A 66 -1.76 -0.55 0.10
C THR A 66 -2.71 -1.18 1.09
N GLU A 67 -2.32 -2.34 1.62
CA GLU A 67 -3.07 -3.02 2.68
C GLU A 67 -2.32 -2.86 4.02
N MET A 68 -2.98 -3.20 5.10
CA MET A 68 -2.37 -3.19 6.43
C MET A 68 -1.13 -4.11 6.48
N VAL A 69 -0.25 -3.83 7.42
CA VAL A 69 1.06 -4.51 7.55
C VAL A 69 0.92 -6.03 7.68
N GLU A 70 -0.06 -6.52 8.47
CA GLU A 70 -0.30 -7.97 8.55
C GLU A 70 -1.29 -8.39 7.46
N ILE A 71 -0.73 -8.71 6.29
CA ILE A 71 -1.50 -9.07 5.09
C ILE A 71 -2.39 -10.31 5.29
N ARG A 72 -2.00 -11.26 6.13
CA ARG A 72 -2.79 -12.46 6.41
C ARG A 72 -4.08 -12.13 7.15
N ASP A 73 -3.99 -11.21 8.10
CA ASP A 73 -5.16 -10.73 8.85
C ASP A 73 -6.05 -9.84 7.98
N ALA A 74 -5.46 -9.03 7.13
CA ALA A 74 -6.16 -8.24 6.13
C ALA A 74 -7.06 -9.13 5.25
N ILE A 75 -6.51 -10.18 4.70
CA ILE A 75 -7.23 -11.12 3.84
C ILE A 75 -8.31 -11.88 4.65
N LYS A 76 -7.96 -12.32 5.85
CA LYS A 76 -8.82 -13.18 6.66
C LYS A 76 -10.01 -12.46 7.29
N TYR A 77 -9.80 -11.24 7.78
CA TYR A 77 -10.77 -10.54 8.61
C TYR A 77 -11.39 -9.30 7.95
N PHE A 78 -10.77 -8.76 6.91
CA PHE A 78 -11.18 -7.49 6.29
C PHE A 78 -11.63 -7.65 4.83
N ASP A 79 -11.70 -8.87 4.31
CA ASP A 79 -12.13 -9.15 2.93
C ASP A 79 -11.37 -8.32 1.88
N SER A 80 -10.07 -8.19 2.09
CA SER A 80 -9.20 -7.31 1.29
C SER A 80 -9.32 -7.50 -0.23
N PRO A 81 -9.50 -8.73 -0.79
CA PRO A 81 -9.70 -8.88 -2.23
C PRO A 81 -10.95 -8.17 -2.76
N ALA A 82 -12.05 -8.22 -2.01
CA ALA A 82 -13.28 -7.53 -2.41
C ALA A 82 -13.11 -6.00 -2.37
N TYR A 83 -12.47 -5.47 -1.33
CA TYR A 83 -12.22 -4.04 -1.23
C TYR A 83 -11.17 -3.55 -2.23
N LEU A 84 -10.14 -4.32 -2.53
CA LEU A 84 -9.20 -4.02 -3.61
C LEU A 84 -9.95 -3.89 -4.95
N ARG A 85 -10.82 -4.85 -5.26
CA ARG A 85 -11.69 -4.79 -6.44
C ARG A 85 -12.55 -3.53 -6.46
N LEU A 86 -13.20 -3.16 -5.35
CA LEU A 86 -14.06 -1.98 -5.27
C LEU A 86 -13.29 -0.70 -5.58
N TRP A 87 -12.11 -0.52 -5.00
CA TRP A 87 -11.23 0.61 -5.27
C TRP A 87 -10.83 0.70 -6.74
N ILE A 88 -10.41 -0.42 -7.34
CA ILE A 88 -10.01 -0.48 -8.75
C ILE A 88 -11.18 -0.11 -9.66
N ARG A 89 -12.35 -0.67 -9.39
CA ARG A 89 -13.57 -0.35 -10.16
C ARG A 89 -13.92 1.12 -10.08
N LEU A 90 -14.02 1.66 -8.87
CA LEU A 90 -14.32 3.08 -8.67
C LEU A 90 -13.35 3.96 -9.46
N ALA A 91 -12.06 3.68 -9.38
CA ALA A 91 -11.04 4.44 -10.10
C ALA A 91 -11.25 4.40 -11.61
N ARG A 92 -11.47 3.21 -12.18
CA ARG A 92 -11.59 3.03 -13.63
C ARG A 92 -12.95 3.38 -14.20
N ASP A 93 -14.00 3.27 -13.42
CA ASP A 93 -15.32 3.76 -13.82
C ASP A 93 -15.34 5.31 -13.86
N THR A 94 -14.55 5.94 -12.99
CA THR A 94 -14.39 7.42 -12.99
C THR A 94 -13.40 7.89 -14.08
N ARG A 95 -12.25 7.25 -14.18
CA ARG A 95 -11.20 7.58 -15.16
C ARG A 95 -10.62 6.30 -15.77
N PRO A 96 -11.08 5.85 -16.93
CA PRO A 96 -10.67 4.58 -17.56
C PRO A 96 -9.17 4.43 -17.80
N THR A 97 -8.45 5.55 -17.95
CA THR A 97 -6.99 5.58 -18.20
C THR A 97 -6.14 5.62 -16.93
N ILE A 98 -6.74 5.65 -15.75
CA ILE A 98 -5.98 5.71 -14.48
C ILE A 98 -5.10 4.47 -14.31
N ARG A 99 -3.85 4.70 -13.95
CA ARG A 99 -2.93 3.62 -13.57
C ARG A 99 -3.18 3.24 -12.13
N VAL A 100 -3.33 1.95 -11.87
CA VAL A 100 -3.55 1.43 -10.51
C VAL A 100 -2.33 0.64 -10.08
N PHE A 101 -1.84 0.99 -8.91
CA PHE A 101 -0.70 0.35 -8.26
C PHE A 101 -1.13 -0.25 -6.93
N LEU A 102 -0.66 -1.46 -6.66
CA LEU A 102 -0.74 -2.12 -5.36
C LEU A 102 0.66 -2.10 -4.75
N TYR A 103 0.80 -1.43 -3.61
CA TYR A 103 2.08 -1.25 -2.93
C TYR A 103 2.22 -2.31 -1.83
N GLU A 104 3.19 -3.22 -1.99
CA GLU A 104 3.58 -4.13 -0.92
C GLU A 104 4.32 -3.37 0.18
N THR A 105 3.88 -3.52 1.42
CA THR A 105 4.56 -2.99 2.59
C THR A 105 5.44 -4.07 3.25
N TRP A 106 6.14 -3.72 4.33
CA TRP A 106 6.98 -4.64 5.10
C TRP A 106 6.50 -4.74 6.54
N HIS A 107 6.83 -5.87 7.17
CA HIS A 107 6.45 -6.18 8.54
C HIS A 107 7.26 -5.37 9.55
N SER A 108 6.74 -5.30 10.78
CA SER A 108 7.48 -4.76 11.93
C SER A 108 8.74 -5.59 12.20
N LEU A 109 9.79 -4.93 12.65
CA LEU A 109 11.10 -5.55 12.90
C LEU A 109 11.03 -6.66 13.95
N ASP A 110 10.10 -6.56 14.91
CA ASP A 110 9.84 -7.49 16.00
C ASP A 110 8.92 -8.67 15.63
N THR A 111 8.59 -8.83 14.34
CA THR A 111 7.76 -9.95 13.87
C THR A 111 8.37 -11.28 14.30
N PRO A 112 7.66 -12.16 15.05
CA PRO A 112 8.24 -13.37 15.66
C PRO A 112 8.83 -14.36 14.66
N GLN A 113 8.33 -14.39 13.43
CA GLN A 113 8.83 -15.27 12.35
C GLN A 113 10.03 -14.68 11.61
N GLY A 114 10.49 -13.48 12.02
CA GLY A 114 11.46 -12.70 11.28
C GLY A 114 10.86 -11.96 10.08
N TRP A 115 10.94 -10.66 10.07
CA TRP A 115 10.28 -9.83 9.05
C TRP A 115 10.83 -10.08 7.63
N LEU A 116 12.13 -10.36 7.49
CA LEU A 116 12.71 -10.68 6.18
C LEU A 116 12.21 -12.01 5.62
N GLN A 117 12.10 -13.04 6.48
CA GLN A 117 11.57 -14.34 6.10
C GLN A 117 10.10 -14.25 5.70
N ARG A 118 9.34 -13.39 6.37
CA ARG A 118 7.95 -13.11 6.00
C ARG A 118 7.87 -12.49 4.61
N LEU A 119 8.67 -11.48 4.32
CA LEU A 119 8.69 -10.84 3.01
C LEU A 119 9.00 -11.83 1.88
N ASP A 120 9.98 -12.71 2.07
CA ASP A 120 10.37 -13.71 1.05
C ASP A 120 9.20 -14.60 0.62
N GLY A 121 8.26 -14.89 1.52
CA GLY A 121 7.11 -15.76 1.24
C GLY A 121 5.82 -15.02 0.94
N ASP A 122 5.61 -13.86 1.53
CA ASP A 122 4.31 -13.20 1.55
C ASP A 122 3.98 -12.50 0.22
N LEU A 123 4.96 -12.05 -0.56
CA LEU A 123 4.72 -11.43 -1.86
C LEU A 123 3.93 -12.36 -2.78
N ALA A 124 4.53 -13.47 -3.16
CA ALA A 124 3.92 -14.41 -4.12
C ALA A 124 2.64 -15.06 -3.56
N ARG A 125 2.63 -15.40 -2.28
CA ARG A 125 1.52 -16.14 -1.69
C ARG A 125 0.33 -15.25 -1.37
N TYR A 126 0.53 -14.13 -0.70
CA TYR A 126 -0.56 -13.32 -0.17
C TYR A 126 -0.83 -12.08 -1.02
N TRP A 127 0.17 -11.29 -1.40
CA TRP A 127 -0.04 -10.09 -2.19
C TRP A 127 -0.48 -10.41 -3.63
N GLU A 128 0.22 -11.33 -4.30
CA GLU A 128 -0.12 -11.76 -5.65
C GLU A 128 -1.25 -12.80 -5.66
N GLY A 129 -1.08 -13.90 -4.90
CA GLY A 129 -1.97 -15.06 -4.95
C GLY A 129 -3.31 -14.81 -4.28
N GLU A 130 -3.33 -14.40 -3.02
CA GLU A 130 -4.56 -14.29 -2.24
C GLU A 130 -5.25 -12.92 -2.39
N LEU A 131 -4.51 -11.83 -2.51
CA LEU A 131 -5.10 -10.50 -2.62
C LEU A 131 -5.37 -10.14 -4.09
N LEU A 132 -4.33 -9.99 -4.90
CA LEU A 132 -4.46 -9.49 -6.26
C LEU A 132 -5.19 -10.48 -7.18
N SER A 133 -4.79 -11.75 -7.19
CA SER A 133 -5.42 -12.74 -8.07
C SER A 133 -6.89 -12.95 -7.76
N LYS A 134 -7.28 -12.94 -6.47
CA LYS A 134 -8.70 -13.05 -6.10
C LYS A 134 -9.48 -11.79 -6.47
N ALA A 135 -8.91 -10.59 -6.31
CA ALA A 135 -9.55 -9.36 -6.76
C ALA A 135 -9.78 -9.35 -8.27
N LEU A 136 -8.82 -9.86 -9.05
CA LEU A 136 -8.94 -9.98 -10.51
C LEU A 136 -9.93 -11.07 -10.95
N ALA A 137 -10.08 -12.13 -10.18
CA ALA A 137 -10.98 -13.25 -10.50
C ALA A 137 -12.46 -12.85 -10.58
N TYR A 138 -12.86 -11.71 -10.03
CA TYR A 138 -14.21 -11.16 -10.24
C TYR A 138 -14.48 -10.73 -11.69
N GLY A 139 -13.45 -10.53 -12.51
CA GLY A 139 -13.57 -10.28 -13.95
C GLY A 139 -14.02 -8.86 -14.36
N ASP A 140 -14.18 -7.93 -13.43
CA ASP A 140 -14.74 -6.60 -13.67
C ASP A 140 -13.77 -5.43 -13.36
N THR A 141 -12.50 -5.72 -13.10
CA THR A 141 -11.49 -4.74 -12.71
C THR A 141 -10.87 -3.95 -13.87
N LYS A 142 -11.11 -4.32 -15.10
CA LYS A 142 -10.65 -3.69 -16.37
C LYS A 142 -9.18 -3.21 -16.35
N GLY A 143 -8.33 -3.78 -17.19
CA GLY A 143 -6.93 -3.38 -17.43
C GLY A 143 -5.92 -3.79 -16.33
N PRO A 144 -4.63 -3.48 -16.51
CA PRO A 144 -3.55 -3.98 -15.67
C PRO A 144 -3.48 -3.30 -14.30
N ILE A 145 -3.05 -4.05 -13.30
CA ILE A 145 -2.68 -3.55 -11.97
C ILE A 145 -1.19 -3.80 -11.81
N HIS A 146 -0.47 -2.79 -11.35
CA HIS A 146 0.98 -2.85 -11.18
C HIS A 146 1.30 -3.07 -9.71
N LEU A 147 2.01 -4.14 -9.39
CA LEU A 147 2.52 -4.37 -8.06
C LEU A 147 3.84 -3.61 -7.86
N ILE A 148 3.94 -2.84 -6.78
CA ILE A 148 5.18 -2.20 -6.32
C ILE A 148 5.74 -3.05 -5.18
N PRO A 149 6.80 -3.85 -5.41
CA PRO A 149 7.33 -4.78 -4.41
C PRO A 149 8.25 -4.05 -3.42
N ALA A 150 7.72 -3.06 -2.69
CA ALA A 150 8.54 -2.20 -1.84
C ALA A 150 9.13 -2.93 -0.64
N GLY A 151 8.42 -3.92 -0.10
CA GLY A 151 8.94 -4.80 0.93
C GLY A 151 10.17 -5.58 0.45
N GLN A 152 10.15 -6.09 -0.78
CA GLN A 152 11.28 -6.81 -1.37
C GLN A 152 12.48 -5.88 -1.61
N VAL A 153 12.23 -4.65 -2.06
CA VAL A 153 13.29 -3.63 -2.23
C VAL A 153 13.92 -3.31 -0.88
N MET A 154 13.12 -3.10 0.16
CA MET A 154 13.61 -2.87 1.52
C MET A 154 14.42 -4.08 2.03
N ALA A 155 13.92 -5.30 1.87
CA ALA A 155 14.62 -6.51 2.28
C ALA A 155 15.97 -6.67 1.58
N SER A 156 16.02 -6.42 0.28
CA SER A 156 17.26 -6.44 -0.51
C SER A 156 18.27 -5.39 -0.04
N PHE A 157 17.79 -4.18 0.24
CA PHE A 157 18.63 -3.10 0.78
C PHE A 157 19.22 -3.49 2.14
N VAL A 158 18.42 -3.94 3.08
CA VAL A 158 18.87 -4.34 4.42
C VAL A 158 19.90 -5.46 4.35
N ARG A 159 19.63 -6.52 3.59
CA ARG A 159 20.58 -7.63 3.41
C ARG A 159 21.93 -7.17 2.84
N ARG A 160 21.89 -6.26 1.87
CA ARG A 160 23.13 -5.70 1.29
C ARG A 160 23.92 -4.88 2.31
N VAL A 161 23.25 -4.05 3.10
CA VAL A 161 23.88 -3.25 4.16
C VAL A 161 24.54 -4.16 5.19
N GLU A 162 23.83 -5.20 5.65
CA GLU A 162 24.38 -6.17 6.62
C GLU A 162 25.58 -6.95 6.06
N GLN A 163 25.52 -7.39 4.82
CA GLN A 163 26.64 -8.06 4.15
C GLN A 163 27.87 -7.17 4.01
N SER A 164 27.67 -5.86 3.92
CA SER A 164 28.79 -4.89 3.87
C SER A 164 29.31 -4.45 5.25
N GLY A 165 28.81 -5.04 6.34
CA GLY A 165 29.23 -4.72 7.70
C GLY A 165 28.44 -3.59 8.38
N GLY A 166 27.27 -3.26 7.85
CA GLY A 166 26.38 -2.24 8.42
C GLY A 166 26.64 -0.82 7.87
N LEU A 167 26.01 0.15 8.49
CA LEU A 167 26.21 1.57 8.23
C LEU A 167 26.98 2.21 9.39
N PRO A 168 27.80 3.26 9.14
CA PRO A 168 28.48 3.96 10.21
C PRO A 168 27.50 4.45 11.29
N GLY A 169 27.72 4.02 12.53
CA GLY A 169 26.87 4.37 13.67
C GLY A 169 25.58 3.54 13.82
N ILE A 170 25.34 2.58 12.92
CA ILE A 170 24.20 1.65 13.00
C ILE A 170 24.74 0.23 13.02
N SER A 171 24.69 -0.41 14.19
CA SER A 171 25.22 -1.76 14.41
C SER A 171 24.23 -2.90 14.26
N SER A 172 22.93 -2.58 14.26
CA SER A 172 21.87 -3.58 14.14
C SER A 172 20.67 -3.03 13.36
N ARG A 173 19.72 -3.92 13.06
CA ARG A 173 18.42 -3.56 12.45
C ARG A 173 17.45 -2.88 13.43
N GLU A 174 17.76 -2.97 14.72
CA GLU A 174 16.92 -2.50 15.83
C GLU A 174 17.14 -1.01 16.11
#